data_29988d247737f308a2d6d54e6906aa5e
#
_entry.id   29988d247737f308a2d6d54e6906aa5e
#
_cell.length_a   1.000
_cell.length_b   1.000
_cell.length_c   1.000
_cell.angle_alpha   90.00
_cell.angle_beta   90.00
_cell.angle_gamma   90.00
#
_symmetry.space_group_name_H-M   'P 1'
#
loop_
_entity.id
_entity.type
_entity.pdbx_description
1 polymer ?
#
loop_
_entity_poly.entity_id
_entity_poly.type
_entity_poly.pdbx_seq_one_letter_code
_entity_poly.pdbx_strand_id
1 'polypeptide(L)'
;MSIKEILSNDLKNNYPDGQFTLEQYAAGLEDAIQNGMKIIRSGDALLIYKDISKGVAEAHVINGGVSIIKGINYLFKALMQLREDGYKEVQIPYDKKEFAGILSKLPIFQVTTEKLDGGQGRTYLTKVRLA
;
A
#
# COMPACT_ATOMS: atom_id res chain seq x y z
N MET A 1 6.25 12.52 11.54
CA MET A 1 7.29 12.03 10.60
C MET A 1 7.09 12.70 9.25
N SER A 2 8.15 13.19 8.63
CA SER A 2 8.07 13.77 7.29
C SER A 2 7.91 12.68 6.23
N ILE A 3 7.46 13.06 5.02
CA ILE A 3 7.37 12.11 3.91
C ILE A 3 8.73 11.51 3.62
N LYS A 4 9.80 12.32 3.65
CA LYS A 4 11.17 11.85 3.44
C LYS A 4 11.58 10.77 4.47
N GLU A 5 11.21 10.97 5.73
CA GLU A 5 11.48 9.98 6.79
C GLU A 5 10.68 8.69 6.57
N ILE A 6 9.42 8.81 6.16
CA ILE A 6 8.59 7.65 5.83
C ILE A 6 9.23 6.84 4.70
N LEU A 7 9.64 7.50 3.63
CA LEU A 7 10.29 6.85 2.50
C LEU A 7 11.62 6.22 2.90
N SER A 8 12.41 6.90 3.72
CA SER A 8 13.69 6.38 4.20
C SER A 8 13.51 5.11 5.03
N ASN A 9 12.53 5.11 5.93
CA ASN A 9 12.26 3.95 6.77
C ASN A 9 11.72 2.76 5.96
N ASP A 10 10.82 3.03 5.02
CA ASP A 10 10.29 1.99 4.14
C ASP A 10 11.40 1.37 3.29
N LEU A 11 12.29 2.20 2.75
CA LEU A 11 13.43 1.76 1.97
C LEU A 11 14.35 0.83 2.76
N LYS A 12 14.67 1.19 4.01
CA LYS A 12 15.50 0.36 4.89
C LYS A 12 14.86 -0.99 5.20
N ASN A 13 13.54 -1.01 5.40
CA ASN A 13 12.82 -2.21 5.79
C ASN A 13 12.60 -3.17 4.63
N ASN A 14 12.37 -2.66 3.44
CA ASN A 14 12.00 -3.47 2.27
C ASN A 14 13.15 -3.68 1.29
N TYR A 15 14.16 -2.83 1.31
CA TYR A 15 15.32 -2.89 0.41
C TYR A 15 16.62 -2.71 1.19
N PRO A 16 16.91 -3.59 2.18
CA PRO A 16 18.06 -3.41 3.06
C PRO A 16 19.41 -3.55 2.37
N ASP A 17 19.45 -4.14 1.18
CA ASP A 17 20.69 -4.43 0.45
C ASP A 17 21.27 -3.22 -0.30
N GLY A 18 20.68 -2.04 -0.15
CA GLY A 18 21.18 -0.85 -0.81
C GLY A 18 20.92 -0.80 -2.32
N GLN A 19 19.95 -1.54 -2.81
CA GLN A 19 19.60 -1.56 -4.23
C GLN A 19 19.17 -0.19 -4.77
N PHE A 20 18.57 0.63 -3.90
CA PHE A 20 18.09 1.95 -4.25
C PHE A 20 18.59 2.98 -3.25
N THR A 21 18.93 4.17 -3.74
CA THR A 21 19.15 5.32 -2.88
C THR A 21 17.81 5.97 -2.54
N LEU A 22 17.79 6.80 -1.50
CA LEU A 22 16.59 7.55 -1.16
C LEU A 22 16.15 8.46 -2.32
N GLU A 23 17.10 9.06 -3.01
CA GLU A 23 16.84 9.92 -4.18
C GLU A 23 16.17 9.13 -5.31
N GLN A 24 16.64 7.91 -5.59
CA GLN A 24 16.04 7.04 -6.60
C GLN A 24 14.63 6.63 -6.22
N TYR A 25 14.41 6.29 -4.95
CA TYR A 25 13.10 5.91 -4.42
C TYR A 25 12.11 7.07 -4.54
N ALA A 26 12.52 8.27 -4.11
CA ALA A 26 11.69 9.46 -4.18
C ALA A 26 11.38 9.86 -5.63
N ALA A 27 12.38 9.76 -6.51
CA ALA A 27 12.18 10.05 -7.95
C ALA A 27 11.19 9.08 -8.59
N GLY A 28 11.25 7.80 -8.22
CA GLY A 28 10.30 6.80 -8.69
C GLY A 28 8.87 7.11 -8.24
N LEU A 29 8.71 7.57 -7.02
CA LEU A 29 7.41 7.96 -6.49
C LEU A 29 6.85 9.20 -7.21
N GLU A 30 7.69 10.24 -7.42
CA GLU A 30 7.29 11.43 -8.17
C GLU A 30 6.87 11.08 -9.60
N ASP A 31 7.64 10.21 -10.26
CA ASP A 31 7.31 9.75 -11.60
C ASP A 31 5.97 9.03 -11.64
N ALA A 32 5.70 8.17 -10.68
CA ALA A 32 4.42 7.47 -10.56
C ALA A 32 3.26 8.46 -10.40
N ILE A 33 3.41 9.49 -9.59
CA ILE A 33 2.40 10.52 -9.37
C ILE A 33 2.16 11.31 -10.67
N GLN A 34 3.22 11.68 -11.38
CA GLN A 34 3.10 12.37 -12.65
C GLN A 34 2.38 11.52 -13.70
N ASN A 35 2.47 10.20 -13.60
CA ASN A 35 1.80 9.26 -14.50
C ASN A 35 0.41 8.83 -14.01
N GLY A 36 -0.18 9.57 -13.08
CA GLY A 36 -1.57 9.41 -12.68
C GLY A 36 -1.83 8.68 -11.37
N MET A 37 -0.80 8.23 -10.67
CA MET A 37 -0.98 7.65 -9.34
C MET A 37 -1.35 8.72 -8.32
N LYS A 38 -2.19 8.34 -7.36
CA LYS A 38 -2.65 9.21 -6.29
C LYS A 38 -2.06 8.77 -4.96
N ILE A 39 -2.01 9.67 -4.00
CA ILE A 39 -1.47 9.42 -2.66
C ILE A 39 -2.48 9.81 -1.60
N ILE A 40 -2.61 8.95 -0.58
CA ILE A 40 -3.25 9.30 0.68
C ILE A 40 -2.21 9.12 1.78
N ARG A 41 -1.97 10.19 2.53
CA ARG A 41 -1.18 10.09 3.76
C ARG A 41 -2.12 9.78 4.92
N SER A 42 -1.80 8.72 5.69
CA SER A 42 -2.52 8.36 6.89
C SER A 42 -1.50 8.12 8.01
N GLY A 43 -1.40 9.06 8.94
CA GLY A 43 -0.38 9.04 9.98
C GLY A 43 1.02 9.00 9.38
N ASP A 44 1.80 7.99 9.74
CA ASP A 44 3.16 7.77 9.23
C ASP A 44 3.23 6.70 8.14
N ALA A 45 2.14 6.54 7.41
CA ALA A 45 2.07 5.67 6.25
C ALA A 45 1.51 6.42 5.04
N LEU A 46 1.86 5.93 3.85
CA LEU A 46 1.34 6.45 2.59
C LEU A 46 0.65 5.30 1.87
N LEU A 47 -0.50 5.58 1.29
CA LEU A 47 -1.17 4.66 0.36
C LEU A 47 -1.09 5.28 -1.03
N ILE A 48 -0.39 4.61 -1.94
CA ILE A 48 -0.27 5.03 -3.33
C ILE A 48 -1.20 4.16 -4.14
N TYR A 49 -2.06 4.77 -4.94
CA TYR A 49 -3.08 4.01 -5.65
C TYR A 49 -3.38 4.59 -7.03
N LYS A 50 -3.92 3.75 -7.89
CA LYS A 50 -4.42 4.12 -9.21
C LYS A 50 -5.71 3.38 -9.51
N ASP A 51 -6.55 3.98 -10.34
CA ASP A 51 -7.75 3.33 -10.83
C ASP A 51 -7.37 2.24 -11.85
N ILE A 52 -7.88 1.03 -11.66
CA ILE A 52 -7.70 -0.06 -12.64
C ILE A 52 -9.01 -0.39 -13.35
N SER A 53 -10.13 -0.03 -12.76
CA SER A 53 -11.46 -0.08 -13.38
C SER A 53 -12.38 0.83 -12.57
N LYS A 54 -13.63 0.98 -13.01
CA LYS A 54 -14.59 1.84 -12.33
C LYS A 54 -14.83 1.37 -10.90
N GLY A 55 -14.50 2.20 -9.94
CA GLY A 55 -14.68 1.91 -8.51
C GLY A 55 -13.65 0.95 -7.92
N VAL A 56 -12.63 0.57 -8.68
CA VAL A 56 -11.58 -0.36 -8.21
C VAL A 56 -10.22 0.31 -8.33
N ALA A 57 -9.49 0.35 -7.21
CA ALA A 57 -8.12 0.87 -7.17
C ALA A 57 -7.12 -0.24 -6.89
N GLU A 58 -5.93 -0.12 -7.46
CA GLU A 58 -4.77 -0.90 -7.07
C GLU A 58 -3.90 -0.03 -6.19
N ALA A 59 -3.53 -0.53 -5.02
CA ALA A 59 -2.82 0.25 -4.02
C ALA A 59 -1.55 -0.43 -3.52
N HIS A 60 -0.59 0.40 -3.13
CA HIS A 60 0.65 -0.01 -2.49
C HIS A 60 0.82 0.77 -1.19
N VAL A 61 1.27 0.09 -0.15
CA VAL A 61 1.47 0.70 1.16
C VAL A 61 2.94 1.02 1.37
N ILE A 62 3.22 2.26 1.73
CA ILE A 62 4.56 2.69 2.15
C ILE A 62 4.47 2.97 3.65
N ASN A 63 5.18 2.17 4.43
CA ASN A 63 5.11 2.22 5.89
C ASN A 63 6.36 2.92 6.44
N GLY A 64 6.14 3.90 7.32
CA GLY A 64 7.22 4.65 7.95
C GLY A 64 7.90 3.94 9.13
N GLY A 65 7.78 2.61 9.24
CA GLY A 65 8.41 1.85 10.31
C GLY A 65 7.60 1.81 11.59
N VAL A 66 6.29 2.02 11.51
CA VAL A 66 5.40 1.96 12.66
C VAL A 66 5.08 0.51 13.05
N SER A 67 4.55 0.32 14.26
CA SER A 67 4.10 -0.99 14.72
C SER A 67 2.98 -1.54 13.83
N ILE A 68 2.78 -2.86 13.87
CA ILE A 68 1.71 -3.53 13.12
C ILE A 68 0.33 -2.94 13.45
N ILE A 69 0.07 -2.68 14.73
CA ILE A 69 -1.22 -2.13 15.17
C ILE A 69 -1.46 -0.74 14.57
N LYS A 70 -0.46 0.13 14.64
CA LYS A 70 -0.56 1.47 14.04
C LYS A 70 -0.68 1.40 12.53
N GLY A 71 0.08 0.50 11.90
CA GLY A 71 0.04 0.31 10.45
C GLY A 71 -1.34 -0.11 9.96
N ILE A 72 -1.97 -1.06 10.64
CA ILE A 72 -3.35 -1.50 10.33
C ILE A 72 -4.32 -0.33 10.48
N ASN A 73 -4.18 0.45 11.55
CA ASN A 73 -5.06 1.58 11.81
C ASN A 73 -4.92 2.66 10.74
N TYR A 74 -3.70 2.98 10.34
CA TYR A 74 -3.45 3.94 9.27
C TYR A 74 -4.01 3.46 7.93
N LEU A 75 -3.81 2.18 7.62
CA LEU A 75 -4.37 1.58 6.40
C LEU A 75 -5.89 1.62 6.42
N PHE A 76 -6.50 1.26 7.54
CA PHE A 76 -7.96 1.31 7.70
C PHE A 76 -8.51 2.71 7.41
N LYS A 77 -7.88 3.75 7.98
CA LYS A 77 -8.30 5.14 7.74
C LYS A 77 -8.18 5.55 6.28
N ALA A 78 -7.09 5.13 5.61
CA ALA A 78 -6.91 5.40 4.18
C ALA A 78 -7.98 4.71 3.34
N LEU A 79 -8.32 3.45 3.67
CA LEU A 79 -9.37 2.71 2.99
C LEU A 79 -10.75 3.34 3.20
N MET A 80 -11.02 3.86 4.40
CA MET A 80 -12.26 4.58 4.66
C MET A 80 -12.35 5.85 3.81
N GLN A 81 -11.24 6.55 3.59
CA GLN A 81 -11.19 7.70 2.70
C GLN A 81 -11.52 7.30 1.26
N LEU A 82 -10.96 6.20 0.78
CA LEU A 82 -11.27 5.69 -0.56
C LEU A 82 -12.74 5.31 -0.69
N ARG A 83 -13.32 4.71 0.34
CA ARG A 83 -14.75 4.39 0.36
C ARG A 83 -15.59 5.65 0.22
N GLU A 84 -15.26 6.71 0.95
CA GLU A 84 -15.95 8.00 0.86
C GLU A 84 -15.79 8.63 -0.53
N ASP A 85 -14.66 8.41 -1.18
CA ASP A 85 -14.39 8.89 -2.53
C ASP A 85 -15.08 8.08 -3.62
N GLY A 86 -15.84 7.04 -3.23
CA GLY A 86 -16.66 6.25 -4.15
C GLY A 86 -16.04 4.94 -4.62
N TYR A 87 -14.86 4.57 -4.10
CA TYR A 87 -14.26 3.28 -4.43
C TYR A 87 -15.02 2.14 -3.73
N LYS A 88 -15.17 1.02 -4.43
CA LYS A 88 -15.86 -0.17 -3.93
C LYS A 88 -14.91 -1.29 -3.57
N GLU A 89 -13.73 -1.32 -4.17
CA GLU A 89 -12.73 -2.36 -3.95
C GLU A 89 -11.34 -1.78 -4.08
N VAL A 90 -10.43 -2.27 -3.25
CA VAL A 90 -8.99 -1.97 -3.35
C VAL A 90 -8.25 -3.29 -3.47
N GLN A 91 -7.35 -3.38 -4.44
CA GLN A 91 -6.48 -4.53 -4.66
C GLN A 91 -5.07 -4.16 -4.25
N ILE A 92 -4.46 -4.99 -3.40
CA ILE A 92 -3.11 -4.75 -2.88
C ILE A 92 -2.23 -5.94 -3.24
N PRO A 93 -1.33 -5.79 -4.24
CA PRO A 93 -0.35 -6.84 -4.57
C PRO A 93 0.87 -6.73 -3.65
N TYR A 94 1.46 -7.88 -3.26
CA TYR A 94 2.65 -7.92 -2.40
C TYR A 94 3.33 -9.28 -2.48
N ASP A 95 4.55 -9.37 -1.89
CA ASP A 95 5.36 -10.58 -1.94
C ASP A 95 5.48 -11.29 -0.59
N LYS A 96 5.39 -10.55 0.51
CA LYS A 96 5.61 -11.11 1.86
C LYS A 96 4.34 -11.78 2.37
N LYS A 97 4.39 -13.09 2.58
CA LYS A 97 3.26 -13.89 3.09
C LYS A 97 2.68 -13.35 4.39
N GLU A 98 3.53 -12.81 5.26
CA GLU A 98 3.13 -12.27 6.55
C GLU A 98 2.14 -11.11 6.43
N PHE A 99 2.21 -10.38 5.33
CA PHE A 99 1.33 -9.25 5.08
C PHE A 99 -0.13 -9.68 4.91
N ALA A 100 -0.38 -10.89 4.40
CA ALA A 100 -1.73 -11.44 4.29
C ALA A 100 -2.40 -11.54 5.67
N GLY A 101 -1.67 -12.00 6.68
CA GLY A 101 -2.18 -12.09 8.04
C GLY A 101 -2.49 -10.72 8.63
N ILE A 102 -1.68 -9.72 8.31
CA ILE A 102 -1.91 -8.35 8.74
C ILE A 102 -3.17 -7.78 8.11
N LEU A 103 -3.33 -7.93 6.80
CA LEU A 103 -4.50 -7.42 6.08
C LEU A 103 -5.80 -8.11 6.51
N SER A 104 -5.74 -9.38 6.90
CA SER A 104 -6.91 -10.11 7.38
C SER A 104 -7.48 -9.55 8.69
N LYS A 105 -6.72 -8.72 9.40
CA LYS A 105 -7.15 -8.08 10.64
C LYS A 105 -7.88 -6.76 10.42
N LEU A 106 -8.02 -6.30 9.18
CA LEU A 106 -8.78 -5.08 8.88
C LEU A 106 -10.23 -5.26 9.35
N PRO A 107 -10.74 -4.33 10.19
CA PRO A 107 -12.12 -4.42 10.65
C PRO A 107 -13.10 -4.00 9.56
N ILE A 108 -14.35 -4.48 9.65
CA ILE A 108 -15.49 -4.07 8.82
C ILE A 108 -15.43 -4.61 7.39
N PHE A 109 -14.28 -4.53 6.72
CA PHE A 109 -14.16 -4.87 5.30
C PHE A 109 -14.10 -6.38 5.09
N GLN A 110 -14.65 -6.83 3.96
CA GLN A 110 -14.46 -8.19 3.51
C GLN A 110 -13.11 -8.27 2.80
N VAL A 111 -12.24 -9.14 3.30
CA VAL A 111 -10.86 -9.28 2.81
C VAL A 111 -10.65 -10.69 2.27
N THR A 112 -10.21 -10.80 1.03
CA THR A 112 -9.84 -12.08 0.42
C THR A 112 -8.44 -12.00 -0.13
N THR A 113 -7.65 -13.05 0.06
CA THR A 113 -6.29 -13.13 -0.44
C THR A 113 -6.14 -14.33 -1.36
N GLU A 114 -5.53 -14.11 -2.51
CA GLU A 114 -5.21 -15.16 -3.45
C GLU A 114 -3.71 -15.17 -3.74
N LYS A 115 -3.18 -16.37 -4.01
CA LYS A 115 -1.81 -16.54 -4.45
C LYS A 115 -1.79 -16.42 -5.97
N LEU A 116 -0.94 -15.53 -6.48
CA LEU A 116 -0.78 -15.35 -7.91
C LEU A 116 0.19 -16.40 -8.46
N ASP A 117 -0.08 -16.88 -9.66
CA ASP A 117 0.85 -17.76 -10.38
C ASP A 117 2.08 -16.93 -10.73
N GLY A 118 3.23 -17.39 -10.24
CA GLY A 118 4.47 -16.65 -10.26
C GLY A 118 4.93 -16.23 -11.64
N GLY A 119 5.80 -15.25 -11.68
CA GLY A 119 6.50 -14.85 -12.87
C GLY A 119 6.52 -13.36 -13.14
N GLN A 120 5.74 -12.54 -12.45
CA GLN A 120 5.69 -11.10 -12.70
C GLN A 120 5.98 -10.26 -11.45
N GLY A 121 6.71 -10.80 -10.49
CA GLY A 121 7.23 -10.04 -9.37
C GLY A 121 6.34 -9.96 -8.13
N ARG A 122 5.04 -10.22 -8.21
CA ARG A 122 4.16 -10.21 -7.05
C ARG A 122 3.53 -11.58 -6.86
N THR A 123 3.56 -12.09 -5.62
CA THR A 123 3.13 -13.43 -5.28
C THR A 123 1.71 -13.50 -4.75
N TYR A 124 1.27 -12.45 -4.06
CA TYR A 124 -0.05 -12.41 -3.41
C TYR A 124 -0.84 -11.19 -3.85
N LEU A 125 -2.15 -11.34 -3.90
CA LEU A 125 -3.08 -10.24 -4.12
C LEU A 125 -4.17 -10.31 -3.07
N THR A 126 -4.32 -9.24 -2.30
CA THR A 126 -5.43 -9.09 -1.36
C THR A 126 -6.44 -8.12 -1.94
N LYS A 127 -7.69 -8.55 -1.98
CA LYS A 127 -8.81 -7.71 -2.40
C LYS A 127 -9.59 -7.31 -1.15
N VAL A 128 -9.73 -6.00 -0.96
CA VAL A 128 -10.49 -5.43 0.14
C VAL A 128 -11.77 -4.82 -0.41
N ARG A 129 -12.90 -5.34 0.02
CA ARG A 129 -14.20 -4.84 -0.40
C ARG A 129 -14.63 -3.73 0.54
N LEU A 130 -14.81 -2.53 -0.01
CA LEU A 130 -15.14 -1.32 0.76
C LEU A 130 -16.65 -1.10 0.89
N ALA A 131 -17.41 -1.65 -0.02
CA ALA A 131 -18.85 -1.46 -0.05
C ALA A 131 -19.61 -2.77 -0.09
#